data_13023a98886434967ab1fd76379a3bd0
#
_entry.id   13023a98886434967ab1fd76379a3bd0
#
_cell.length_a   1.000
_cell.length_b   1.000
_cell.length_c   1.000
_cell.angle_alpha   90.00
_cell.angle_beta   90.00
_cell.angle_gamma   90.00
#
_symmetry.space_group_name_H-M   'P 1'
#
loop_
_entity.id
_entity.type
_entity.pdbx_description
1 polymer ?
#
loop_
_entity_poly.entity_id
_entity_poly.type
_entity_poly.pdbx_seq_one_letter_code
_entity_poly.pdbx_strand_id
1 'polypeptide(L)'
;VDVQTDGLSSDCIYEVCESSIQKGDLLLITNQGFSQFDYPSKKFYNYGTENGFPLTAVNENALFVTHDGEVFLGGIQGMISFWEKKLHFTPKSYNIILSRLLVNGKEVVPGDESGILEQSICHTPEISLKANQSMFSIEYATSNFIPANRNEIVYRLEGFSDEWNHTDRKQTL
;
A
#
# COMPACT_ATOMS: atom_id res chain seq x y z
N VAL A 1 17.26 -11.21 -6.66
CA VAL A 1 16.04 -10.41 -6.47
C VAL A 1 14.87 -11.36 -6.43
N ASP A 2 14.06 -11.28 -5.39
CA ASP A 2 12.85 -12.09 -5.24
C ASP A 2 11.71 -11.29 -4.60
N VAL A 3 10.50 -11.87 -4.65
CA VAL A 3 9.27 -11.25 -4.14
C VAL A 3 9.31 -11.05 -2.63
N GLN A 4 9.91 -11.99 -1.90
CA GLN A 4 9.85 -12.01 -0.43
C GLN A 4 10.85 -11.05 0.22
N THR A 5 12.02 -10.89 -0.38
CA THR A 5 13.11 -10.10 0.21
C THR A 5 13.22 -8.70 -0.38
N ASP A 6 12.92 -8.52 -1.67
CA ASP A 6 13.21 -7.29 -2.40
C ASP A 6 11.97 -6.49 -2.79
N GLY A 7 10.77 -7.06 -2.61
CA GLY A 7 9.50 -6.37 -2.85
C GLY A 7 9.07 -6.32 -4.32
N LEU A 8 9.64 -7.17 -5.18
CA LEU A 8 9.17 -7.33 -6.57
C LEU A 8 7.76 -7.95 -6.58
N SER A 9 6.92 -7.61 -7.55
CA SER A 9 5.54 -8.12 -7.64
C SER A 9 5.45 -9.62 -7.96
N SER A 10 6.44 -10.15 -8.68
CA SER A 10 6.52 -11.57 -9.07
C SER A 10 7.94 -11.96 -9.43
N ASP A 11 8.30 -13.20 -9.18
CA ASP A 11 9.58 -13.80 -9.63
C ASP A 11 9.59 -14.12 -11.14
N CYS A 12 8.43 -14.07 -11.79
CA CYS A 12 8.33 -14.29 -13.24
C CYS A 12 8.45 -12.95 -13.97
N ILE A 13 9.66 -12.65 -14.44
CA ILE A 13 9.97 -11.42 -15.19
C ILE A 13 9.94 -11.76 -16.68
N TYR A 14 9.15 -11.02 -17.44
CA TYR A 14 9.02 -11.17 -18.89
C TYR A 14 10.01 -10.30 -19.64
N GLU A 15 10.26 -9.10 -19.17
CA GLU A 15 11.15 -8.16 -19.82
C GLU A 15 11.69 -7.13 -18.84
N VAL A 16 12.90 -6.65 -19.10
CA VAL A 16 13.57 -5.61 -18.32
C VAL A 16 14.19 -4.61 -19.29
N CYS A 17 13.99 -3.34 -19.06
CA CYS A 17 14.73 -2.28 -19.74
C CYS A 17 15.25 -1.22 -18.75
N GLU A 18 16.28 -0.50 -19.13
CA GLU A 18 16.77 0.64 -18.34
C GLU A 18 15.85 1.85 -18.55
N SER A 19 15.65 2.60 -17.48
CA SER A 19 14.98 3.90 -17.53
C SER A 19 15.69 4.86 -18.50
N SER A 20 14.92 5.57 -19.31
CA SER A 20 15.46 6.59 -20.20
C SER A 20 15.74 7.93 -19.50
N ILE A 21 15.16 8.15 -18.32
CA ILE A 21 15.27 9.40 -17.58
C ILE A 21 16.17 9.32 -16.35
N GLN A 22 16.29 8.13 -15.73
CA GLN A 22 17.09 7.93 -14.53
C GLN A 22 18.04 6.75 -14.71
N LYS A 23 19.32 7.04 -14.89
CA LYS A 23 20.36 6.01 -15.10
C LYS A 23 20.42 5.04 -13.92
N GLY A 24 20.32 3.75 -14.22
CA GLY A 24 20.38 2.66 -13.26
C GLY A 24 19.01 2.21 -12.75
N ASP A 25 17.97 3.00 -12.93
CA ASP A 25 16.60 2.54 -12.68
C ASP A 25 16.20 1.56 -13.77
N LEU A 26 15.39 0.56 -13.37
CA LEU A 26 14.90 -0.47 -14.29
C LEU A 26 13.38 -0.46 -14.34
N LEU A 27 12.88 -0.68 -15.55
CA LEU A 27 11.45 -0.90 -15.82
C LEU A 27 11.28 -2.37 -16.16
N LEU A 28 10.34 -3.03 -15.48
CA LEU A 28 10.15 -4.47 -15.57
C LEU A 28 8.70 -4.81 -15.88
N ILE A 29 8.52 -5.80 -16.74
CA ILE A 29 7.23 -6.48 -16.90
C ILE A 29 7.28 -7.82 -16.16
N THR A 30 6.27 -8.07 -15.36
CA THR A 30 6.05 -9.36 -14.69
C THR A 30 4.69 -9.93 -15.08
N ASN A 31 4.43 -11.17 -14.73
CA ASN A 31 3.10 -11.77 -14.91
C ASN A 31 2.01 -11.13 -14.03
N GLN A 32 2.36 -10.22 -13.13
CA GLN A 32 1.43 -9.49 -12.26
C GLN A 32 1.34 -7.98 -12.58
N GLY A 33 1.96 -7.53 -13.66
CA GLY A 33 1.91 -6.14 -14.11
C GLY A 33 3.26 -5.54 -14.38
N PHE A 34 3.37 -4.26 -14.12
CA PHE A 34 4.56 -3.44 -14.35
C PHE A 34 5.22 -3.08 -13.01
N SER A 35 6.54 -3.11 -13.00
CA SER A 35 7.34 -2.70 -11.82
C SER A 35 8.45 -1.75 -12.24
N GLN A 36 8.77 -0.82 -11.38
CA GLN A 36 9.93 0.07 -11.48
C GLN A 36 10.88 -0.24 -10.32
N PHE A 37 12.15 -0.43 -10.63
CA PHE A 37 13.22 -0.52 -9.64
C PHE A 37 13.94 0.82 -9.54
N ASP A 38 13.92 1.42 -8.37
CA ASP A 38 14.66 2.63 -8.05
C ASP A 38 16.05 2.26 -7.55
N TYR A 39 17.06 2.52 -8.36
CA TYR A 39 18.42 2.12 -8.06
C TYR A 39 19.00 2.80 -6.79
N PRO A 40 18.77 4.10 -6.53
CA PRO A 40 19.26 4.76 -5.33
C PRO A 40 18.72 4.16 -4.04
N SER A 41 17.42 3.94 -3.94
CA SER A 41 16.78 3.41 -2.73
C SER A 41 16.77 1.89 -2.64
N LYS A 42 17.08 1.20 -3.75
CA LYS A 42 17.02 -0.28 -3.90
C LYS A 42 15.61 -0.83 -3.67
N LYS A 43 14.59 -0.08 -4.04
CA LYS A 43 13.18 -0.45 -3.85
C LYS A 43 12.48 -0.70 -5.17
N PHE A 44 11.51 -1.62 -5.12
CA PHE A 44 10.55 -1.83 -6.20
C PHE A 44 9.25 -1.08 -5.95
N TYR A 45 8.71 -0.49 -7.02
CA TYR A 45 7.38 0.09 -7.06
C TYR A 45 6.56 -0.71 -8.06
N ASN A 46 5.49 -1.35 -7.57
CA ASN A 46 4.70 -2.28 -8.36
C ASN A 46 3.37 -1.63 -8.75
N TYR A 47 2.98 -1.80 -10.01
CA TYR A 47 1.77 -1.27 -10.62
C TYR A 47 0.95 -2.43 -11.17
N GLY A 48 -0.10 -2.80 -10.45
CA GLY A 48 -1.05 -3.85 -10.83
C GLY A 48 -2.47 -3.32 -10.90
N THR A 49 -3.42 -4.17 -11.26
CA THR A 49 -4.85 -3.80 -11.35
C THR A 49 -5.42 -3.26 -10.04
N GLU A 50 -4.91 -3.75 -8.94
CA GLU A 50 -5.23 -3.28 -7.59
C GLU A 50 -4.81 -1.84 -7.32
N ASN A 51 -3.84 -1.33 -8.08
CA ASN A 51 -3.34 0.05 -8.01
C ASN A 51 -3.90 0.94 -9.12
N GLY A 52 -4.90 0.44 -9.86
CA GLY A 52 -5.49 1.15 -10.98
C GLY A 52 -4.72 1.00 -12.30
N PHE A 53 -3.75 0.09 -12.38
CA PHE A 53 -3.08 -0.22 -13.63
C PHE A 53 -4.07 -0.93 -14.57
N PRO A 54 -4.27 -0.44 -15.82
CA PRO A 54 -5.40 -0.85 -16.62
C PRO A 54 -5.25 -2.19 -17.32
N LEU A 55 -4.05 -2.79 -17.34
CA LEU A 55 -3.80 -4.10 -17.94
C LEU A 55 -3.81 -5.19 -16.86
N THR A 56 -4.65 -6.20 -17.03
CA THR A 56 -4.72 -7.38 -16.14
C THR A 56 -3.65 -8.42 -16.46
N ALA A 57 -3.19 -8.44 -17.71
CA ALA A 57 -2.10 -9.30 -18.16
C ALA A 57 -1.28 -8.56 -19.23
N VAL A 58 0.02 -8.51 -19.02
CA VAL A 58 0.99 -7.92 -19.95
C VAL A 58 1.63 -9.04 -20.75
N ASN A 59 1.85 -8.82 -22.05
CA ASN A 59 2.46 -9.80 -22.91
C ASN A 59 3.99 -9.76 -22.78
N GLU A 60 4.63 -10.90 -23.01
CA GLU A 60 6.08 -10.99 -23.14
C GLU A 60 6.59 -10.11 -24.29
N ASN A 61 7.74 -9.47 -24.12
CA ASN A 61 8.37 -8.59 -25.12
C ASN A 61 7.46 -7.44 -25.60
N ALA A 62 6.58 -6.96 -24.75
CA ALA A 62 5.62 -5.91 -25.06
C ALA A 62 5.89 -4.61 -24.29
N LEU A 63 7.14 -4.37 -23.90
CA LEU A 63 7.62 -3.14 -23.31
C LEU A 63 8.48 -2.38 -24.31
N PHE A 64 8.15 -1.14 -24.55
CA PHE A 64 8.97 -0.24 -25.34
C PHE A 64 9.05 1.12 -24.66
N VAL A 65 10.27 1.64 -24.52
CA VAL A 65 10.53 2.96 -23.94
C VAL A 65 11.18 3.85 -24.98
N THR A 66 10.57 4.99 -25.22
CA THR A 66 11.13 5.97 -26.14
C THR A 66 12.29 6.71 -25.49
N HIS A 67 13.14 7.31 -26.30
CA HIS A 67 14.29 8.09 -25.83
C HIS A 67 13.90 9.26 -24.90
N ASP A 68 12.71 9.82 -25.06
CA ASP A 68 12.17 10.93 -24.26
C ASP A 68 11.33 10.49 -23.07
N GLY A 69 11.23 9.18 -22.82
CA GLY A 69 10.64 8.60 -21.62
C GLY A 69 9.15 8.31 -21.71
N GLU A 70 8.58 8.16 -22.90
CA GLU A 70 7.27 7.56 -23.06
C GLU A 70 7.38 6.04 -23.05
N VAL A 71 6.63 5.39 -22.18
CA VAL A 71 6.58 3.93 -22.02
C VAL A 71 5.34 3.40 -22.71
N PHE A 72 5.51 2.37 -23.52
CA PHE A 72 4.42 1.63 -24.17
C PHE A 72 4.39 0.20 -23.64
N LEU A 73 3.22 -0.25 -23.23
CA LEU A 73 2.98 -1.60 -22.73
C LEU A 73 1.83 -2.25 -23.49
N GLY A 74 2.08 -3.45 -23.97
CA GLY A 74 1.08 -4.28 -24.62
C GLY A 74 0.55 -5.38 -23.70
N GLY A 75 -0.73 -5.66 -23.77
CA GLY A 75 -1.38 -6.71 -23.01
C GLY A 75 -2.62 -7.27 -23.72
N ILE A 76 -3.30 -8.22 -23.09
CA ILE A 76 -4.48 -8.87 -23.67
C ILE A 76 -5.60 -7.86 -23.96
N GLN A 77 -5.73 -6.81 -23.15
CA GLN A 77 -6.75 -5.78 -23.32
C GLN A 77 -6.38 -4.68 -24.32
N GLY A 78 -5.18 -4.74 -24.89
CA GLY A 78 -4.68 -3.73 -25.82
C GLY A 78 -3.35 -3.15 -25.39
N MET A 79 -3.11 -1.91 -25.75
CA MET A 79 -1.87 -1.18 -25.46
C MET A 79 -2.17 0.07 -24.62
N ILE A 80 -1.31 0.37 -23.68
CA ILE A 80 -1.30 1.63 -22.95
C ILE A 80 -0.01 2.38 -23.17
N SER A 81 -0.02 3.70 -23.05
CA SER A 81 1.19 4.48 -22.92
C SER A 81 1.11 5.46 -21.74
N PHE A 82 2.26 5.76 -21.18
CA PHE A 82 2.40 6.74 -20.12
C PHE A 82 3.83 7.29 -20.10
N TRP A 83 4.01 8.45 -19.48
CA TRP A 83 5.32 9.05 -19.32
C TRP A 83 6.00 8.52 -18.07
N GLU A 84 7.23 8.03 -18.19
CA GLU A 84 8.03 7.53 -17.08
C GLU A 84 8.15 8.55 -15.93
N LYS A 85 8.32 9.83 -16.26
CA LYS A 85 8.35 10.93 -15.28
C LYS A 85 7.09 11.07 -14.44
N LYS A 86 5.98 10.44 -14.82
CA LYS A 86 4.71 10.41 -14.05
C LYS A 86 4.61 9.23 -13.10
N LEU A 87 5.56 8.29 -13.15
CA LEU A 87 5.65 7.17 -12.21
C LEU A 87 6.20 7.57 -10.83
N HIS A 88 6.32 8.86 -10.54
CA HIS A 88 6.93 9.32 -9.31
C HIS A 88 6.14 8.93 -8.08
N PHE A 89 6.75 8.08 -7.29
CA PHE A 89 6.43 7.87 -5.90
C PHE A 89 6.99 9.05 -5.10
N THR A 90 6.19 10.06 -4.88
CA THR A 90 6.51 11.03 -3.84
C THR A 90 5.99 10.41 -2.54
N PRO A 91 6.85 10.03 -1.59
CA PRO A 91 6.39 9.60 -0.28
C PRO A 91 5.68 10.77 0.38
N LYS A 92 4.36 10.76 0.33
CA LYS A 92 3.55 11.72 1.07
C LYS A 92 3.28 11.11 2.43
N SER A 93 3.46 11.88 3.48
CA SER A 93 2.95 11.51 4.79
C SER A 93 1.42 11.58 4.74
N TYR A 94 0.77 10.50 5.13
CA TYR A 94 -0.69 10.44 5.23
C TYR A 94 -1.08 10.40 6.70
N ASN A 95 -2.21 11.02 7.02
CA ASN A 95 -2.75 10.94 8.34
C ASN A 95 -3.46 9.60 8.54
N ILE A 96 -3.26 9.00 9.70
CA ILE A 96 -4.03 7.87 10.18
C ILE A 96 -5.10 8.44 11.09
N ILE A 97 -6.34 8.05 10.86
CA ILE A 97 -7.51 8.47 11.64
C ILE A 97 -8.14 7.21 12.22
N LEU A 98 -8.27 7.14 13.53
CA LEU A 98 -9.02 6.07 14.19
C LEU A 98 -10.51 6.30 13.93
N SER A 99 -11.19 5.32 13.34
CA SER A 99 -12.55 5.50 12.84
C SER A 99 -13.60 4.82 13.73
N ARG A 100 -13.27 3.65 14.32
CA ARG A 100 -14.20 2.89 15.14
C ARG A 100 -13.48 2.15 16.26
N LEU A 101 -14.17 1.99 17.38
CA LEU A 101 -13.77 1.13 18.49
C LEU A 101 -14.80 0.02 18.66
N LEU A 102 -14.33 -1.22 18.71
CA LEU A 102 -15.15 -2.36 19.10
C LEU A 102 -14.63 -2.92 20.42
N VAL A 103 -15.52 -3.23 21.34
CA VAL A 103 -15.18 -3.89 22.61
C VAL A 103 -16.06 -5.13 22.76
N ASN A 104 -15.42 -6.28 22.98
CA ASN A 104 -16.06 -7.59 23.00
C ASN A 104 -16.93 -7.84 21.75
N GLY A 105 -16.46 -7.39 20.58
CA GLY A 105 -17.14 -7.54 19.29
C GLY A 105 -18.33 -6.61 19.05
N LYS A 106 -18.60 -5.67 19.97
CA LYS A 106 -19.64 -4.65 19.82
C LYS A 106 -19.02 -3.29 19.56
N GLU A 107 -19.58 -2.56 18.61
CA GLU A 107 -19.19 -1.18 18.35
C GLU A 107 -19.56 -0.29 19.55
N VAL A 108 -18.61 0.57 19.93
CA VAL A 108 -18.79 1.58 20.96
C VAL A 108 -19.07 2.93 20.30
N VAL A 109 -20.21 3.51 20.62
CA VAL A 109 -20.66 4.80 20.10
C VAL A 109 -20.59 5.86 21.20
N PRO A 110 -20.18 7.11 20.89
CA PRO A 110 -20.17 8.17 21.89
C PRO A 110 -21.50 8.34 22.60
N GLY A 111 -21.46 8.34 23.93
CA GLY A 111 -22.65 8.50 24.76
C GLY A 111 -23.53 7.25 24.89
N ASP A 112 -23.07 6.08 24.47
CA ASP A 112 -23.79 4.81 24.68
C ASP A 112 -23.75 4.35 26.14
N GLU A 113 -24.49 3.29 26.46
CA GLU A 113 -24.58 2.73 27.81
C GLU A 113 -23.25 2.19 28.36
N SER A 114 -22.25 1.94 27.51
CA SER A 114 -20.93 1.49 27.94
C SER A 114 -20.16 2.55 28.71
N GLY A 115 -20.40 3.82 28.40
CA GLY A 115 -19.71 4.97 28.96
C GLY A 115 -18.21 5.02 28.63
N ILE A 116 -17.76 4.29 27.61
CA ILE A 116 -16.34 4.20 27.23
C ILE A 116 -15.91 5.44 26.42
N LEU A 117 -16.77 5.93 25.52
CA LEU A 117 -16.51 7.08 24.70
C LEU A 117 -17.48 8.22 25.01
N GLU A 118 -16.96 9.40 25.33
CA GLU A 118 -17.75 10.65 25.42
C GLU A 118 -17.85 11.34 24.06
N GLN A 119 -16.85 11.17 23.22
CA GLN A 119 -16.74 11.72 21.87
C GLN A 119 -16.16 10.67 20.92
N SER A 120 -16.09 11.00 19.63
CA SER A 120 -15.51 10.11 18.62
C SER A 120 -14.10 9.67 19.01
N ILE A 121 -13.75 8.40 18.74
CA ILE A 121 -12.44 7.84 19.06
C ILE A 121 -11.29 8.67 18.49
N CYS A 122 -11.46 9.30 17.33
CA CYS A 122 -10.42 10.16 16.73
C CYS A 122 -10.10 11.43 17.57
N HIS A 123 -10.96 11.79 18.51
CA HIS A 123 -10.77 12.95 19.39
C HIS A 123 -10.61 12.54 20.87
N THR A 124 -10.60 11.22 21.14
CA THR A 124 -10.49 10.69 22.50
C THR A 124 -9.04 10.34 22.78
N PRO A 125 -8.33 11.08 23.65
CA PRO A 125 -6.91 10.87 23.90
C PRO A 125 -6.63 9.65 24.79
N GLU A 126 -7.65 9.21 25.57
CA GLU A 126 -7.51 8.11 26.51
C GLU A 126 -8.81 7.32 26.60
N ILE A 127 -8.70 6.00 26.67
CA ILE A 127 -9.80 5.08 26.81
C ILE A 127 -9.56 4.20 28.03
N SER A 128 -10.53 4.11 28.93
CA SER A 128 -10.48 3.24 30.09
C SER A 128 -11.37 2.01 29.87
N LEU A 129 -10.74 0.83 29.91
CA LEU A 129 -11.44 -0.46 29.78
C LEU A 129 -11.47 -1.19 31.13
N LYS A 130 -12.58 -1.85 31.41
CA LYS A 130 -12.74 -2.71 32.59
C LYS A 130 -12.11 -4.09 32.34
N ALA A 131 -11.82 -4.83 33.39
CA ALA A 131 -11.22 -6.17 33.29
C ALA A 131 -12.02 -7.16 32.42
N ASN A 132 -13.35 -7.01 32.35
CA ASN A 132 -14.22 -7.82 31.49
C ASN A 132 -14.34 -7.28 30.03
N GLN A 133 -13.60 -6.23 29.70
CA GLN A 133 -13.53 -5.58 28.38
C GLN A 133 -12.15 -5.78 27.76
N SER A 134 -11.58 -6.97 27.90
CA SER A 134 -10.20 -7.28 27.51
C SER A 134 -10.02 -7.49 26.00
N MET A 135 -11.09 -7.74 25.26
CA MET A 135 -11.04 -7.86 23.81
C MET A 135 -11.50 -6.56 23.18
N PHE A 136 -10.59 -5.87 22.52
CA PHE A 136 -10.93 -4.67 21.77
C PHE A 136 -10.29 -4.67 20.38
N SER A 137 -10.90 -3.95 19.46
CA SER A 137 -10.37 -3.73 18.12
C SER A 137 -10.56 -2.27 17.73
N ILE A 138 -9.57 -1.71 17.07
CA ILE A 138 -9.63 -0.33 16.57
C ILE A 138 -9.55 -0.37 15.06
N GLU A 139 -10.56 0.19 14.40
CA GLU A 139 -10.52 0.44 12.98
C GLU A 139 -9.88 1.79 12.69
N TYR A 140 -9.12 1.86 11.62
CA TYR A 140 -8.49 3.09 11.19
C TYR A 140 -8.73 3.35 9.70
N ALA A 141 -8.62 4.60 9.32
CA ALA A 141 -8.61 5.04 7.93
C ALA A 141 -7.36 5.87 7.66
N THR A 142 -6.88 5.85 6.43
CA THR A 142 -5.79 6.71 5.99
C THR A 142 -6.30 7.77 5.03
N SER A 143 -5.68 8.93 5.02
CA SER A 143 -5.96 9.98 4.02
C SER A 143 -5.35 9.68 2.64
N ASN A 144 -4.83 8.47 2.45
CA ASN A 144 -4.28 8.02 1.18
C ASN A 144 -5.39 7.44 0.29
N PHE A 145 -5.82 8.22 -0.70
CA PHE A 145 -6.82 7.80 -1.70
C PHE A 145 -6.18 7.32 -3.01
N ILE A 146 -4.85 7.23 -3.08
CA ILE A 146 -4.13 6.79 -4.28
C ILE A 146 -3.79 5.31 -4.10
N PRO A 147 -4.42 4.39 -4.86
CA PRO A 147 -4.17 2.95 -4.71
C PRO A 147 -2.70 2.54 -4.91
N ALA A 148 -1.99 3.24 -5.80
CA ALA A 148 -0.57 2.99 -6.07
C ALA A 148 0.35 3.35 -4.89
N ASN A 149 -0.09 4.21 -3.97
CA ASN A 149 0.68 4.64 -2.80
C ASN A 149 0.24 3.86 -1.55
N ARG A 150 0.23 2.54 -1.60
CA ARG A 150 -0.11 1.74 -0.42
C ARG A 150 0.96 1.92 0.63
N ASN A 151 0.58 2.50 1.75
CA ASN A 151 1.42 2.57 2.93
C ASN A 151 1.31 1.24 3.67
N GLU A 152 2.44 0.68 3.99
CA GLU A 152 2.52 -0.37 5.00
C GLU A 152 2.27 0.27 6.36
N ILE A 153 1.27 -0.22 7.08
CA ILE A 153 0.94 0.26 8.41
C ILE A 153 1.36 -0.82 9.40
N VAL A 154 2.14 -0.39 10.36
CA VAL A 154 2.58 -1.24 11.45
C VAL A 154 2.09 -0.66 12.77
N TYR A 155 1.81 -1.51 13.74
CA TYR A 155 1.39 -1.09 15.06
C TYR A 155 2.09 -1.89 16.15
N ARG A 156 2.13 -1.31 17.33
CA ARG A 156 2.66 -1.92 18.53
C ARG A 156 1.82 -1.47 19.73
N LEU A 157 1.54 -2.39 20.63
CA LEU A 157 0.90 -2.08 21.90
C LEU A 157 1.98 -1.96 22.98
N GLU A 158 2.39 -0.73 23.29
CA GLU A 158 3.41 -0.45 24.29
C GLU A 158 2.96 -0.93 25.68
N GLY A 159 3.90 -1.54 26.42
CA GLY A 159 3.63 -2.16 27.71
C GLY A 159 3.06 -3.60 27.63
N PHE A 160 2.72 -4.09 26.41
CA PHE A 160 2.27 -5.44 26.18
C PHE A 160 3.27 -6.26 25.34
N SER A 161 3.73 -5.68 24.22
CA SER A 161 4.74 -6.28 23.34
C SER A 161 5.61 -5.21 22.71
N ASP A 162 6.91 -5.51 22.58
CA ASP A 162 7.87 -4.67 21.87
C ASP A 162 7.94 -4.95 20.36
N GLU A 163 7.24 -5.99 19.89
CA GLU A 163 7.23 -6.38 18.49
C GLU A 163 6.28 -5.51 17.67
N TRP A 164 6.73 -5.13 16.47
CA TRP A 164 5.89 -4.47 15.49
C TRP A 164 5.05 -5.51 14.74
N ASN A 165 3.75 -5.28 14.71
CA ASN A 165 2.80 -6.08 13.96
C ASN A 165 2.45 -5.37 12.67
N HIS A 166 2.35 -6.12 11.56
CA HIS A 166 1.90 -5.62 10.29
C HIS A 166 0.38 -5.77 10.21
N THR A 167 -0.29 -4.73 9.73
CA THR A 167 -1.72 -4.82 9.52
C THR A 167 -2.02 -5.56 8.24
N ASP A 168 -2.98 -6.46 8.31
CA ASP A 168 -3.63 -6.97 7.12
C ASP A 168 -4.42 -5.86 6.41
N ARG A 169 -4.75 -6.09 5.14
CA ARG A 169 -5.49 -5.17 4.25
C ARG A 169 -6.87 -4.71 4.77
N LYS A 170 -7.28 -5.15 5.96
CA LYS A 170 -8.63 -4.93 6.52
C LYS A 170 -8.80 -3.67 7.37
N GLN A 171 -7.79 -2.85 7.51
CA GLN A 171 -7.87 -1.58 8.27
C GLN A 171 -8.33 -1.76 9.74
N THR A 172 -8.03 -2.90 10.35
CA THR A 172 -8.38 -3.22 11.75
C THR A 172 -7.14 -3.63 12.52
N LEU A 173 -6.95 -3.05 13.69
CA LEU A 173 -5.90 -3.34 14.66
C LEU A 173 -6.43 -4.21 15.80
#